data_7f84943b8303f2fbdfb5906f51fe228f
#
_entry.id   7f84943b8303f2fbdfb5906f51fe228f
#
_cell.length_a   1.000
_cell.length_b   1.000
_cell.length_c   1.000
_cell.angle_alpha   90.00
_cell.angle_beta   90.00
_cell.angle_gamma   90.00
#
_symmetry.space_group_name_H-M   'P 1'
#
loop_
_entity.id
_entity.type
_entity.pdbx_description
1 polymer ?
#
loop_
_entity_poly.entity_id
_entity_poly.type
_entity_poly.pdbx_seq_one_letter_code
_entity_poly.pdbx_strand_id
1 'polypeptide(L)'
;GLGLNQNAQVAQPQFRTARFARQMPAVTGETLPEGVYRTDVSDVGLRRWWTSCNTPFVGRYMGVSEYFSILNGDYANAVLNDWALAAAQQGDFSFRGLDGSTVLNTLAGVRYTFVRPGEEGYVPYDYVYVGDTEQSSRFTITPDNGSTLHRYENQHALPLGFTSSRVISAHDYAALNGLEKQAALMQGVVLGEADGVQTVSPDTDCVDLLDAAPTEQTDVQWADGLLQAGEDGTLRFDITLKQDTELWLCLRGFAQAGGEGTAQATAWLEGGQERTVLAYSSLNADEAWVNLGWVSAGDYTAVFQPDAGQTFTLTGLELWGYDLARYEQDVQTLEAGAWQNVVQGTNSLAGLVQSGEDTTLLVSLPYSSGWHATVDGVPTGIQKADSMFMAVAVPAGEHAVGLYYITPGLKAGVVLTGLGGLALAAQLIWYAARRKKTAQTRPAD
;
A
#
# COMPACT_ATOMS: atom_id res chain seq x y z
N GLY A 1 -12.02 1.24 -26.08
CA GLY A 1 -11.13 1.13 -27.22
C GLY A 1 -10.32 2.40 -27.36
N LEU A 2 -9.04 2.36 -27.07
CA LEU A 2 -8.11 3.45 -27.34
C LEU A 2 -8.02 3.60 -28.86
N GLY A 3 -8.66 4.64 -29.42
CA GLY A 3 -8.51 5.04 -30.81
C GLY A 3 -7.09 5.51 -31.08
N LEU A 4 -6.20 4.58 -31.34
CA LEU A 4 -4.84 4.91 -31.77
C LEU A 4 -4.90 5.23 -33.27
N ASN A 5 -4.61 6.47 -33.59
CA ASN A 5 -4.42 6.92 -34.96
C ASN A 5 -3.35 6.04 -35.63
N GLN A 6 -3.62 5.52 -36.83
CA GLN A 6 -2.70 4.61 -37.55
C GLN A 6 -1.31 5.23 -37.77
N ASN A 7 -1.19 6.55 -37.87
CA ASN A 7 0.08 7.26 -37.95
C ASN A 7 0.89 7.24 -36.63
N ALA A 8 0.27 6.92 -35.51
CA ALA A 8 0.96 6.77 -34.24
C ALA A 8 1.65 5.41 -34.07
N GLN A 9 1.29 4.42 -34.90
CA GLN A 9 1.85 3.07 -34.76
C GLN A 9 3.31 2.97 -35.22
N VAL A 10 3.72 3.76 -36.24
CA VAL A 10 5.12 3.79 -36.73
C VAL A 10 6.02 4.54 -35.78
N ALA A 11 5.51 5.59 -35.10
CA ALA A 11 6.25 6.38 -34.12
C ALA A 11 6.22 5.79 -32.69
N GLN A 12 5.40 4.77 -32.44
CA GLN A 12 5.21 4.18 -31.12
C GLN A 12 6.47 3.70 -30.40
N PRO A 13 7.43 3.02 -31.05
CA PRO A 13 8.66 2.60 -30.38
C PRO A 13 9.49 3.81 -29.89
N GLN A 14 9.64 4.84 -30.73
CA GLN A 14 10.37 6.04 -30.36
C GLN A 14 9.62 6.89 -29.31
N PHE A 15 8.31 6.99 -29.44
CA PHE A 15 7.48 7.69 -28.48
C PHE A 15 7.47 6.97 -27.12
N ARG A 16 7.34 5.66 -27.09
CA ARG A 16 7.45 4.86 -25.87
C ARG A 16 8.84 5.02 -25.25
N THR A 17 9.89 4.81 -26.02
CA THR A 17 11.27 4.92 -25.54
C THR A 17 11.59 6.33 -25.02
N ALA A 18 11.22 7.37 -25.76
CA ALA A 18 11.48 8.75 -25.34
C ALA A 18 10.65 9.17 -24.13
N ARG A 19 9.37 8.77 -24.06
CA ARG A 19 8.49 9.11 -22.94
C ARG A 19 8.84 8.29 -21.70
N PHE A 20 9.08 7.00 -21.84
CA PHE A 20 9.51 6.15 -20.72
C PHE A 20 10.93 6.49 -20.26
N ALA A 21 11.86 6.76 -21.17
CA ALA A 21 13.19 7.22 -20.79
C ALA A 21 13.20 8.54 -20.00
N ARG A 22 12.20 9.40 -20.24
CA ARG A 22 12.01 10.64 -19.46
C ARG A 22 11.32 10.42 -18.11
N GLN A 23 10.75 9.25 -17.87
CA GLN A 23 9.90 8.96 -16.71
C GLN A 23 10.35 7.73 -15.92
N MET A 24 11.43 7.07 -16.35
CA MET A 24 11.95 5.95 -15.57
C MET A 24 12.60 6.45 -14.29
N PRO A 25 12.23 5.88 -13.14
CA PRO A 25 12.87 6.21 -11.89
C PRO A 25 14.33 5.80 -11.94
N ALA A 26 15.16 6.48 -11.18
CA ALA A 26 16.54 6.06 -10.93
C ALA A 26 16.62 4.69 -10.24
N VAL A 27 15.50 4.21 -9.70
CA VAL A 27 15.36 2.92 -9.02
C VAL A 27 14.89 1.86 -10.01
N THR A 28 15.71 0.83 -10.18
CA THR A 28 15.37 -0.36 -10.96
C THR A 28 15.80 -1.61 -10.19
N GLY A 29 15.20 -2.76 -10.49
CA GLY A 29 15.63 -4.03 -9.89
C GLY A 29 17.11 -4.36 -10.11
N GLU A 30 17.75 -3.78 -11.14
CA GLU A 30 19.18 -3.93 -11.40
C GLU A 30 20.06 -3.08 -10.47
N THR A 31 19.50 -2.02 -9.87
CA THR A 31 20.21 -1.13 -8.94
C THR A 31 19.93 -1.46 -7.46
N LEU A 32 19.01 -2.38 -7.20
CA LEU A 32 18.66 -2.85 -5.86
C LEU A 32 19.45 -4.11 -5.49
N PRO A 33 19.81 -4.30 -4.21
CA PRO A 33 20.36 -5.55 -3.73
C PRO A 33 19.43 -6.73 -4.01
N GLU A 34 20.00 -7.92 -4.20
CA GLU A 34 19.21 -9.14 -4.36
C GLU A 34 18.40 -9.45 -3.10
N GLY A 35 17.19 -9.97 -3.29
CA GLY A 35 16.31 -10.34 -2.18
C GLY A 35 14.82 -10.27 -2.52
N VAL A 36 14.00 -10.78 -1.60
CA VAL A 36 12.54 -10.77 -1.69
C VAL A 36 12.01 -9.75 -0.69
N TYR A 37 11.82 -8.50 -1.13
CA TYR A 37 11.38 -7.37 -0.30
C TYR A 37 10.70 -6.32 -1.17
N ARG A 38 10.02 -5.36 -0.55
CA ARG A 38 9.45 -4.20 -1.25
C ARG A 38 10.35 -2.98 -1.12
N THR A 39 10.10 -2.05 -2.02
CA THR A 39 10.76 -0.74 -2.07
C THR A 39 9.69 0.33 -2.21
N ASP A 40 9.82 1.40 -1.46
CA ASP A 40 9.02 2.61 -1.63
C ASP A 40 9.86 3.72 -2.28
N VAL A 41 9.23 4.47 -3.17
CA VAL A 41 9.84 5.67 -3.76
C VAL A 41 8.88 6.81 -3.48
N SER A 42 9.27 7.71 -2.59
CA SER A 42 8.47 8.87 -2.24
C SER A 42 8.17 9.71 -3.48
N ASP A 43 6.90 9.98 -3.73
CA ASP A 43 6.42 10.75 -4.87
C ASP A 43 5.91 12.14 -4.47
N VAL A 44 6.15 12.55 -3.24
CA VAL A 44 5.53 13.74 -2.65
C VAL A 44 5.84 15.02 -3.44
N GLY A 45 7.00 15.13 -4.01
CA GLY A 45 7.36 16.26 -4.88
C GLY A 45 6.92 16.11 -6.35
N LEU A 46 6.48 14.92 -6.77
CA LEU A 46 6.05 14.65 -8.13
C LEU A 46 4.53 14.80 -8.26
N ARG A 47 3.99 15.99 -8.25
CA ARG A 47 2.56 16.29 -8.53
C ARG A 47 2.01 15.68 -9.84
N ARG A 48 2.67 14.67 -10.40
CA ARG A 48 2.31 13.95 -11.62
C ARG A 48 1.96 12.51 -11.28
N TRP A 49 0.85 12.36 -10.55
CA TRP A 49 0.30 11.11 -10.01
C TRP A 49 0.31 9.90 -10.96
N TRP A 50 0.17 10.11 -12.26
CA TRP A 50 0.05 9.03 -13.25
C TRP A 50 1.40 8.51 -13.78
N THR A 51 2.52 9.09 -13.38
CA THR A 51 3.84 8.69 -13.88
C THR A 51 4.62 7.80 -12.93
N SER A 52 4.28 7.81 -11.64
CA SER A 52 5.02 7.11 -10.59
C SER A 52 4.37 5.81 -10.13
N CYS A 53 3.05 5.73 -10.13
CA CYS A 53 2.34 4.60 -9.52
C CYS A 53 2.72 3.22 -10.12
N ASN A 54 3.06 3.14 -11.39
CA ASN A 54 3.45 1.89 -12.05
C ASN A 54 4.96 1.79 -12.34
N THR A 55 5.78 2.62 -11.73
CA THR A 55 7.24 2.54 -11.87
C THR A 55 7.83 1.22 -11.39
N PRO A 56 7.30 0.54 -10.34
CA PRO A 56 7.77 -0.78 -9.95
C PRO A 56 7.70 -1.81 -11.07
N PHE A 57 6.64 -1.83 -11.88
CA PHE A 57 6.53 -2.73 -13.03
C PHE A 57 7.59 -2.48 -14.10
N VAL A 58 7.87 -1.21 -14.38
CA VAL A 58 8.85 -0.81 -15.38
C VAL A 58 10.27 -1.01 -14.85
N GLY A 59 10.48 -0.69 -13.57
CA GLY A 59 11.75 -0.85 -12.85
C GLY A 59 12.05 -2.30 -12.45
N ARG A 60 11.08 -3.23 -12.56
CA ARG A 60 11.22 -4.64 -12.19
C ARG A 60 11.62 -4.86 -10.73
N TYR A 61 10.97 -4.15 -9.83
CA TYR A 61 11.06 -4.35 -8.39
C TYR A 61 9.67 -4.43 -7.76
N MET A 62 9.55 -4.97 -6.57
CA MET A 62 8.31 -4.95 -5.82
C MET A 62 8.15 -3.59 -5.14
N GLY A 63 7.03 -2.91 -5.38
CA GLY A 63 6.72 -1.61 -4.81
C GLY A 63 5.47 -1.64 -3.94
N VAL A 64 5.19 -0.50 -3.30
CA VAL A 64 3.96 -0.24 -2.52
C VAL A 64 3.06 0.81 -3.19
N SER A 65 3.41 1.24 -4.39
CA SER A 65 2.63 2.20 -5.18
C SER A 65 2.13 1.55 -6.46
N GLU A 66 0.84 1.72 -6.77
CA GLU A 66 0.25 1.14 -7.97
C GLU A 66 -0.91 1.97 -8.53
N TYR A 67 -1.17 1.81 -9.83
CA TYR A 67 -2.36 2.30 -10.50
C TYR A 67 -3.01 1.16 -11.27
N PHE A 68 -4.23 0.84 -10.90
CA PHE A 68 -5.10 -0.09 -11.64
C PHE A 68 -6.51 0.47 -11.77
N SER A 69 -7.10 0.33 -12.94
CA SER A 69 -8.51 0.70 -13.15
C SER A 69 -9.49 -0.17 -12.36
N ILE A 70 -9.05 -1.34 -11.89
CA ILE A 70 -9.80 -2.25 -11.02
C ILE A 70 -8.84 -2.65 -9.91
N LEU A 71 -9.00 -2.05 -8.74
CA LEU A 71 -8.20 -2.33 -7.56
C LEU A 71 -8.64 -3.63 -6.88
N ASN A 72 -7.71 -4.25 -6.15
CA ASN A 72 -8.07 -5.30 -5.20
C ASN A 72 -8.94 -4.68 -4.10
N GLY A 73 -10.17 -5.19 -3.92
CA GLY A 73 -11.14 -4.61 -2.99
C GLY A 73 -10.70 -4.70 -1.52
N ASP A 74 -10.01 -5.77 -1.13
CA ASP A 74 -9.50 -5.93 0.23
C ASP A 74 -8.38 -4.92 0.53
N TYR A 75 -7.48 -4.72 -0.43
CA TYR A 75 -6.44 -3.70 -0.32
C TYR A 75 -7.04 -2.28 -0.24
N ALA A 76 -7.97 -1.97 -1.13
CA ALA A 76 -8.65 -0.67 -1.12
C ALA A 76 -9.37 -0.43 0.22
N ASN A 77 -10.06 -1.44 0.74
CA ASN A 77 -10.74 -1.33 2.04
C ASN A 77 -9.75 -1.10 3.20
N ALA A 78 -8.63 -1.82 3.21
CA ALA A 78 -7.60 -1.65 4.25
C ALA A 78 -7.06 -0.22 4.29
N VAL A 79 -6.62 0.31 3.15
CA VAL A 79 -5.97 1.63 3.10
C VAL A 79 -6.94 2.80 3.21
N LEU A 80 -8.19 2.65 2.71
CA LEU A 80 -9.19 3.73 2.69
C LEU A 80 -10.09 3.75 3.93
N ASN A 81 -10.39 2.58 4.50
CA ASN A 81 -11.37 2.48 5.58
C ASN A 81 -10.76 2.00 6.91
N ASP A 82 -9.94 0.93 6.89
CA ASP A 82 -9.41 0.40 8.14
C ASP A 82 -8.31 1.30 8.72
N TRP A 83 -7.37 1.71 7.88
CA TRP A 83 -6.29 2.64 8.26
C TRP A 83 -6.59 4.09 7.88
N ALA A 84 -7.58 4.30 7.01
CA ALA A 84 -8.07 5.59 6.56
C ALA A 84 -6.94 6.57 6.17
N LEU A 85 -5.91 6.09 5.45
CA LEU A 85 -4.73 6.88 5.10
C LEU A 85 -5.12 8.03 4.16
N ALA A 86 -4.82 9.26 4.56
CA ALA A 86 -5.10 10.44 3.76
C ALA A 86 -4.38 10.41 2.40
N ALA A 87 -3.15 9.87 2.36
CA ALA A 87 -2.42 9.68 1.12
C ALA A 87 -3.13 8.74 0.14
N ALA A 88 -3.81 7.70 0.63
CA ALA A 88 -4.59 6.77 -0.18
C ALA A 88 -5.87 7.42 -0.75
N GLN A 89 -6.41 8.42 -0.07
CA GLN A 89 -7.63 9.13 -0.49
C GLN A 89 -7.38 10.16 -1.60
N GLN A 90 -6.14 10.36 -2.01
CA GLN A 90 -5.75 11.35 -3.02
C GLN A 90 -6.04 10.95 -4.47
N GLY A 91 -6.61 9.77 -4.72
CA GLY A 91 -6.89 9.36 -6.10
C GLY A 91 -7.81 8.17 -6.22
N ASP A 92 -8.69 8.21 -7.21
CA ASP A 92 -9.73 7.21 -7.43
C ASP A 92 -9.20 5.80 -7.75
N PHE A 93 -7.97 5.66 -8.27
CA PHE A 93 -7.44 4.40 -8.80
C PHE A 93 -5.93 4.23 -8.56
N SER A 94 -5.32 5.03 -7.72
CA SER A 94 -3.89 4.97 -7.47
C SER A 94 -3.57 5.02 -5.99
N PHE A 95 -2.68 4.13 -5.56
CA PHE A 95 -2.10 4.14 -4.22
C PHE A 95 -0.64 4.58 -4.31
N ARG A 96 -0.21 5.43 -3.38
CA ARG A 96 1.11 6.05 -3.38
C ARG A 96 1.81 5.77 -2.06
N GLY A 97 2.33 4.55 -1.95
CA GLY A 97 2.98 4.10 -0.73
C GLY A 97 2.00 3.88 0.43
N LEU A 98 2.56 3.89 1.62
CA LEU A 98 1.86 3.65 2.89
C LEU A 98 1.93 4.86 3.81
N ASP A 99 1.93 6.07 3.24
CA ASP A 99 2.00 7.38 3.91
C ASP A 99 3.21 7.56 4.85
N GLY A 100 4.31 6.86 4.58
CA GLY A 100 5.48 6.88 5.45
C GLY A 100 5.26 6.25 6.82
N SER A 101 4.17 5.50 7.04
CA SER A 101 3.92 4.78 8.29
C SER A 101 5.04 3.81 8.58
N THR A 102 5.68 3.95 9.73
CA THR A 102 6.73 3.04 10.20
C THR A 102 6.19 1.62 10.30
N VAL A 103 5.04 1.45 10.93
CA VAL A 103 4.38 0.14 11.09
C VAL A 103 4.04 -0.51 9.76
N LEU A 104 3.30 0.19 8.91
CA LEU A 104 2.82 -0.42 7.66
C LEU A 104 3.95 -0.73 6.69
N ASN A 105 4.98 0.12 6.62
CA ASN A 105 6.16 -0.15 5.80
C ASN A 105 6.92 -1.38 6.30
N THR A 106 7.08 -1.54 7.61
CA THR A 106 7.74 -2.70 8.23
C THR A 106 6.96 -3.99 7.95
N LEU A 107 5.66 -4.02 8.22
CA LEU A 107 4.78 -5.17 7.98
C LEU A 107 4.68 -5.54 6.49
N ALA A 108 4.70 -4.54 5.60
CA ALA A 108 4.74 -4.77 4.17
C ALA A 108 6.09 -5.24 3.64
N GLY A 109 7.13 -5.32 4.48
CA GLY A 109 8.48 -5.72 4.08
C GLY A 109 9.15 -4.69 3.16
N VAL A 110 8.92 -3.40 3.41
CA VAL A 110 9.61 -2.31 2.70
C VAL A 110 11.00 -2.17 3.28
N ARG A 111 11.99 -2.67 2.54
CA ARG A 111 13.38 -2.63 2.95
C ARG A 111 14.06 -1.32 2.59
N TYR A 112 13.75 -0.75 1.43
CA TYR A 112 14.36 0.51 0.99
C TYR A 112 13.29 1.55 0.71
N THR A 113 13.55 2.76 1.19
CA THR A 113 12.80 3.97 0.84
C THR A 113 13.72 4.95 0.14
N PHE A 114 13.24 5.51 -0.96
CA PHE A 114 13.95 6.52 -1.74
C PHE A 114 13.23 7.84 -1.68
N VAL A 115 13.94 8.88 -1.28
CA VAL A 115 13.43 10.26 -1.19
C VAL A 115 14.36 11.21 -1.93
N ARG A 116 13.87 12.37 -2.31
CA ARG A 116 14.71 13.43 -2.86
C ARG A 116 15.49 14.12 -1.75
N PRO A 117 16.64 14.71 -2.08
CA PRO A 117 17.31 15.64 -1.16
C PRO A 117 16.36 16.74 -0.71
N GLY A 118 16.23 16.92 0.61
CA GLY A 118 15.31 17.85 1.24
C GLY A 118 13.92 17.28 1.55
N GLU A 119 13.66 16.02 1.22
CA GLU A 119 12.41 15.31 1.53
C GLU A 119 12.62 14.22 2.62
N GLU A 120 13.69 14.32 3.40
CA GLU A 120 14.05 13.32 4.41
C GLU A 120 12.99 13.16 5.52
N GLY A 121 12.16 14.18 5.75
CA GLY A 121 11.05 14.11 6.70
C GLY A 121 9.92 13.14 6.31
N TYR A 122 9.99 12.53 5.12
CA TYR A 122 9.08 11.45 4.70
C TYR A 122 9.63 10.04 4.98
N VAL A 123 10.87 9.96 5.46
CA VAL A 123 11.50 8.67 5.77
C VAL A 123 10.93 8.15 7.09
N PRO A 124 10.41 6.91 7.15
CA PRO A 124 9.89 6.34 8.37
C PRO A 124 10.98 6.20 9.46
N TYR A 125 10.55 5.94 10.69
CA TYR A 125 11.45 5.73 11.81
C TYR A 125 12.39 4.53 11.58
N ASP A 126 13.61 4.66 12.10
CA ASP A 126 14.69 3.66 12.06
C ASP A 126 15.11 3.21 10.66
N TYR A 127 15.01 4.11 9.70
CA TYR A 127 15.63 3.96 8.39
C TYR A 127 16.97 4.69 8.37
N VAL A 128 18.03 4.01 7.93
CA VAL A 128 19.39 4.56 7.88
C VAL A 128 19.77 4.90 6.44
N TYR A 129 20.36 6.07 6.22
CA TYR A 129 20.89 6.46 4.93
C TYR A 129 22.03 5.53 4.50
N VAL A 130 21.89 4.94 3.30
CA VAL A 130 22.85 3.97 2.76
C VAL A 130 23.44 4.39 1.40
N GLY A 131 23.24 5.63 1.00
CA GLY A 131 23.84 6.22 -0.19
C GLY A 131 22.82 6.72 -1.20
N ASP A 132 23.34 7.26 -2.29
CA ASP A 132 22.55 7.81 -3.38
C ASP A 132 22.29 6.80 -4.48
N THR A 133 21.22 7.02 -5.26
CA THR A 133 21.06 6.30 -6.51
C THR A 133 22.09 6.83 -7.51
N GLU A 134 22.89 5.92 -8.08
CA GLU A 134 23.67 6.28 -9.27
C GLU A 134 22.72 6.37 -10.47
N GLN A 135 22.79 7.48 -11.20
CA GLN A 135 22.07 7.61 -12.46
C GLN A 135 22.58 6.54 -13.42
N SER A 136 21.72 5.60 -13.79
CA SER A 136 21.99 4.76 -14.94
C SER A 136 22.09 5.66 -16.17
N SER A 137 23.24 5.66 -16.83
CA SER A 137 23.51 6.43 -18.05
C SER A 137 22.57 6.10 -19.23
N ARG A 138 21.72 5.09 -19.08
CA ARG A 138 20.67 4.70 -20.04
C ARG A 138 19.36 5.46 -19.89
N PHE A 139 19.14 6.11 -18.75
CA PHE A 139 17.88 6.76 -18.43
C PHE A 139 18.11 8.16 -17.86
N THR A 140 18.48 9.08 -18.74
CA THR A 140 18.51 10.51 -18.42
C THR A 140 17.08 10.99 -18.22
N ILE A 141 16.65 11.11 -16.98
CA ILE A 141 15.47 11.90 -16.63
C ILE A 141 15.83 13.36 -16.90
N THR A 142 14.87 14.11 -17.45
CA THR A 142 15.06 15.50 -17.83
C THR A 142 15.69 16.35 -16.73
N PRO A 143 16.46 17.38 -17.11
CA PRO A 143 17.35 18.12 -16.23
C PRO A 143 16.70 19.00 -15.18
N ASP A 144 15.42 18.84 -14.91
CA ASP A 144 14.73 19.81 -14.06
C ASP A 144 15.08 19.73 -12.59
N ASN A 145 15.80 18.79 -12.08
CA ASN A 145 16.31 18.84 -10.69
C ASN A 145 17.07 17.58 -10.33
N GLY A 146 18.27 17.42 -10.83
CA GLY A 146 19.22 16.40 -10.38
C GLY A 146 18.55 15.13 -9.84
N SER A 147 18.45 14.13 -10.63
CA SER A 147 17.68 12.90 -10.35
C SER A 147 18.38 11.95 -9.36
N THR A 148 19.13 12.52 -8.43
CA THR A 148 19.68 11.79 -7.29
C THR A 148 18.57 11.57 -6.30
N LEU A 149 18.40 10.33 -5.85
CA LEU A 149 17.56 10.00 -4.72
C LEU A 149 18.43 9.47 -3.60
N HIS A 150 18.14 9.91 -2.39
CA HIS A 150 18.72 9.36 -1.18
C HIS A 150 18.05 8.03 -0.87
N ARG A 151 18.84 6.98 -0.69
CA ARG A 151 18.37 5.64 -0.32
C ARG A 151 18.53 5.43 1.16
N TYR A 152 17.45 5.04 1.80
CA TYR A 152 17.38 4.67 3.21
C TYR A 152 17.01 3.20 3.34
N GLU A 153 17.65 2.48 4.24
CA GLU A 153 17.39 1.08 4.54
C GLU A 153 16.71 0.94 5.90
N ASN A 154 15.57 0.27 5.91
CA ASN A 154 14.84 -0.10 7.11
C ASN A 154 15.68 -1.11 7.92
N GLN A 155 15.99 -0.77 9.18
CA GLN A 155 16.76 -1.65 10.05
C GLN A 155 15.94 -2.85 10.54
N HIS A 156 14.62 -2.76 10.46
CA HIS A 156 13.64 -3.75 10.90
C HIS A 156 12.72 -4.24 9.77
N ALA A 157 13.22 -4.29 8.54
CA ALA A 157 12.41 -4.78 7.42
C ALA A 157 12.05 -6.25 7.61
N LEU A 158 10.80 -6.53 7.91
CA LEU A 158 10.30 -7.90 7.96
C LEU A 158 10.33 -8.54 6.57
N PRO A 159 10.57 -9.86 6.47
CA PRO A 159 10.36 -10.57 5.20
C PRO A 159 8.88 -10.52 4.81
N LEU A 160 8.54 -10.96 3.59
CA LEU A 160 7.14 -10.98 3.14
C LEU A 160 6.23 -11.91 3.97
N GLY A 161 6.77 -12.63 4.95
CA GLY A 161 6.00 -13.43 5.89
C GLY A 161 6.70 -13.52 7.23
N PHE A 162 5.91 -13.56 8.28
CA PHE A 162 6.35 -13.77 9.66
C PHE A 162 5.26 -14.49 10.44
N THR A 163 5.62 -15.12 11.54
CA THR A 163 4.69 -15.88 12.37
C THR A 163 4.28 -15.13 13.62
N SER A 164 3.04 -15.36 14.04
CA SER A 164 2.55 -14.95 15.34
C SER A 164 1.64 -16.03 15.92
N SER A 165 1.84 -16.39 17.19
CA SER A 165 0.91 -17.23 17.94
C SER A 165 -0.24 -16.43 18.55
N ARG A 166 -0.18 -15.09 18.48
CA ARG A 166 -1.21 -14.20 19.01
C ARG A 166 -2.22 -13.87 17.92
N VAL A 167 -3.49 -14.09 18.22
CA VAL A 167 -4.62 -13.76 17.32
C VAL A 167 -5.47 -12.66 17.93
N ILE A 168 -5.77 -11.65 17.15
CA ILE A 168 -6.68 -10.57 17.51
C ILE A 168 -8.03 -10.86 16.83
N SER A 169 -9.13 -10.71 17.57
CA SER A 169 -10.45 -10.89 16.97
C SER A 169 -10.78 -9.74 16.03
N ALA A 170 -11.48 -10.02 14.92
CA ALA A 170 -11.96 -8.98 14.03
C ALA A 170 -12.89 -7.97 14.73
N HIS A 171 -13.59 -8.40 15.81
CA HIS A 171 -14.44 -7.53 16.60
C HIS A 171 -13.62 -6.49 17.37
N ASP A 172 -12.58 -6.92 18.10
CA ASP A 172 -11.71 -6.02 18.86
C ASP A 172 -10.95 -5.07 17.93
N TYR A 173 -10.45 -5.59 16.80
CA TYR A 173 -9.79 -4.78 15.79
C TYR A 173 -10.72 -3.71 15.19
N ALA A 174 -11.97 -4.04 14.90
CA ALA A 174 -12.92 -3.10 14.32
C ALA A 174 -13.28 -1.93 15.27
N ALA A 175 -13.11 -2.11 16.58
CA ALA A 175 -13.38 -1.07 17.58
C ALA A 175 -12.25 -0.01 17.67
N LEU A 176 -11.09 -0.27 17.08
CA LEU A 176 -9.93 0.61 17.10
C LEU A 176 -10.05 1.71 16.03
N ASN A 177 -9.43 2.87 16.28
CA ASN A 177 -9.25 3.90 15.25
C ASN A 177 -8.15 3.51 14.23
N GLY A 178 -7.97 4.31 13.16
CA GLY A 178 -7.06 3.98 12.07
C GLY A 178 -5.59 3.82 12.49
N LEU A 179 -5.11 4.60 13.46
CA LEU A 179 -3.74 4.48 13.98
C LEU A 179 -3.60 3.27 14.92
N GLU A 180 -4.54 3.10 15.84
CA GLU A 180 -4.57 1.96 16.75
C GLU A 180 -4.65 0.63 15.98
N LYS A 181 -5.39 0.59 14.87
CA LYS A 181 -5.43 -0.57 13.97
C LYS A 181 -4.05 -0.90 13.40
N GLN A 182 -3.29 0.11 12.97
CA GLN A 182 -1.92 -0.12 12.51
C GLN A 182 -1.05 -0.71 13.63
N ALA A 183 -1.06 -0.10 14.81
CA ALA A 183 -0.29 -0.57 15.96
C ALA A 183 -0.68 -2.00 16.39
N ALA A 184 -1.96 -2.33 16.36
CA ALA A 184 -2.46 -3.66 16.70
C ALA A 184 -1.89 -4.77 15.82
N LEU A 185 -1.64 -4.50 14.53
CA LEU A 185 -1.04 -5.46 13.58
C LEU A 185 0.39 -5.88 13.95
N MET A 186 1.09 -5.07 14.74
CA MET A 186 2.41 -5.44 15.28
C MET A 186 2.33 -6.47 16.40
N GLN A 187 1.16 -6.65 17.01
CA GLN A 187 0.98 -7.45 18.23
C GLN A 187 0.33 -8.80 18.01
N GLY A 188 -0.26 -9.02 16.85
CA GLY A 188 -0.91 -10.28 16.52
C GLY A 188 -1.56 -10.25 15.16
N VAL A 189 -1.98 -11.41 14.69
CA VAL A 189 -2.67 -11.58 13.41
C VAL A 189 -4.18 -11.41 13.62
N VAL A 190 -4.80 -10.53 12.86
CA VAL A 190 -6.26 -10.33 12.88
C VAL A 190 -6.93 -11.35 11.98
N LEU A 191 -7.75 -12.22 12.55
CA LEU A 191 -8.52 -13.22 11.81
C LEU A 191 -10.02 -12.93 11.88
N GLY A 192 -10.71 -13.12 10.75
CA GLY A 192 -12.17 -12.98 10.66
C GLY A 192 -12.92 -14.06 11.42
N GLU A 193 -12.45 -15.31 11.32
CA GLU A 193 -12.97 -16.48 12.03
C GLU A 193 -11.87 -16.97 12.97
N ALA A 194 -12.05 -16.72 14.25
CA ALA A 194 -11.14 -17.15 15.31
C ALA A 194 -11.78 -18.25 16.17
N ASP A 195 -12.68 -19.05 15.58
CA ASP A 195 -13.41 -20.10 16.32
C ASP A 195 -12.46 -21.12 16.95
N GLY A 196 -12.47 -21.16 18.28
CA GLY A 196 -11.64 -22.07 19.06
C GLY A 196 -10.18 -21.62 19.26
N VAL A 197 -9.79 -20.45 18.79
CA VAL A 197 -8.48 -19.84 19.00
C VAL A 197 -8.56 -18.85 20.15
N GLN A 198 -7.60 -18.87 21.05
CA GLN A 198 -7.52 -17.86 22.11
C GLN A 198 -7.10 -16.51 21.51
N THR A 199 -7.95 -15.52 21.64
CA THR A 199 -7.67 -14.15 21.18
C THR A 199 -7.03 -13.30 22.27
N VAL A 200 -6.27 -12.29 21.85
CA VAL A 200 -5.69 -11.26 22.72
C VAL A 200 -6.29 -9.90 22.36
N SER A 201 -6.47 -9.05 23.35
CA SER A 201 -6.79 -7.65 23.12
C SER A 201 -5.48 -6.89 22.86
N PRO A 202 -5.40 -6.06 21.82
CA PRO A 202 -4.21 -5.27 21.55
C PRO A 202 -4.07 -4.13 22.57
N ASP A 203 -2.82 -3.84 22.95
CA ASP A 203 -2.44 -2.66 23.71
C ASP A 203 -1.60 -1.78 22.76
N THR A 204 -2.22 -0.73 22.22
CA THR A 204 -1.69 -0.03 21.06
C THR A 204 -0.69 1.07 21.40
N ASP A 205 -0.66 1.52 22.67
CA ASP A 205 0.17 2.66 23.12
C ASP A 205 0.03 3.90 22.21
N CYS A 206 -1.16 4.08 21.62
CA CYS A 206 -1.53 5.26 20.87
C CYS A 206 -2.24 6.25 21.82
N VAL A 207 -1.83 7.50 21.79
CA VAL A 207 -2.31 8.53 22.70
C VAL A 207 -2.85 9.72 21.92
N ASP A 208 -4.07 10.14 22.24
CA ASP A 208 -4.58 11.44 21.82
C ASP A 208 -3.81 12.54 22.56
N LEU A 209 -3.17 13.42 21.79
CA LEU A 209 -2.32 14.49 22.31
C LEU A 209 -3.05 15.84 22.44
N LEU A 210 -4.29 15.93 21.94
CA LEU A 210 -5.06 17.15 21.97
C LEU A 210 -6.16 17.08 23.01
N ASP A 211 -5.88 17.64 24.19
CA ASP A 211 -6.88 17.84 25.25
C ASP A 211 -7.84 19.02 24.99
N ALA A 212 -7.62 19.84 23.95
CA ALA A 212 -8.30 21.13 23.80
C ALA A 212 -8.33 21.66 22.35
N ALA A 213 -9.01 22.80 22.22
CA ALA A 213 -9.04 23.63 21.03
C ALA A 213 -7.62 24.02 20.54
N PRO A 214 -7.45 24.44 19.26
CA PRO A 214 -6.18 24.97 18.75
C PRO A 214 -5.58 26.01 19.68
N THR A 215 -4.27 25.99 19.88
CA THR A 215 -3.53 26.97 20.67
C THR A 215 -3.65 28.37 20.01
N GLU A 216 -3.67 28.37 18.68
CA GLU A 216 -3.85 29.59 17.90
C GLU A 216 -4.73 29.33 16.68
N GLN A 217 -5.61 30.28 16.35
CA GLN A 217 -6.42 30.30 15.13
C GLN A 217 -6.21 31.63 14.43
N THR A 218 -5.63 31.57 13.23
CA THR A 218 -5.40 32.76 12.43
C THR A 218 -6.28 32.70 11.19
N ASP A 219 -7.07 33.72 10.93
CA ASP A 219 -7.93 33.87 9.76
C ASP A 219 -8.77 32.62 9.42
N VAL A 220 -9.26 31.92 10.48
CA VAL A 220 -10.11 30.74 10.41
C VAL A 220 -11.27 30.88 11.37
N GLN A 221 -12.46 30.49 10.93
CA GLN A 221 -13.63 30.29 11.79
C GLN A 221 -14.02 28.81 11.75
N TRP A 222 -13.88 28.15 12.89
CA TRP A 222 -14.26 26.74 13.04
C TRP A 222 -15.31 26.60 14.13
N ALA A 223 -16.54 26.34 13.70
CA ALA A 223 -17.69 26.17 14.60
C ALA A 223 -18.73 25.23 13.97
N ASP A 224 -19.44 24.48 14.81
CA ASP A 224 -20.55 23.62 14.40
C ASP A 224 -20.23 22.64 13.26
N GLY A 225 -18.98 22.15 13.22
CA GLY A 225 -18.50 21.23 12.19
C GLY A 225 -18.23 21.89 10.83
N LEU A 226 -18.26 23.23 10.75
CA LEU A 226 -17.87 24.01 9.57
C LEU A 226 -16.58 24.77 9.85
N LEU A 227 -15.69 24.73 8.88
CA LEU A 227 -14.43 25.45 8.90
C LEU A 227 -14.38 26.40 7.71
N GLN A 228 -14.33 27.70 7.97
CA GLN A 228 -14.17 28.75 6.97
C GLN A 228 -12.76 29.29 7.04
N ALA A 229 -12.02 29.18 5.96
CA ALA A 229 -10.64 29.66 5.84
C ALA A 229 -10.60 30.99 5.08
N GLY A 230 -9.91 31.95 5.66
CA GLY A 230 -9.50 33.16 4.94
C GLY A 230 -8.23 32.92 4.10
N GLU A 231 -7.56 33.99 3.68
CA GLU A 231 -6.38 33.92 2.81
C GLU A 231 -5.16 33.27 3.51
N ASP A 232 -4.98 33.53 4.81
CA ASP A 232 -3.87 33.05 5.65
C ASP A 232 -4.37 32.08 6.74
N GLY A 233 -5.49 31.37 6.46
CA GLY A 233 -6.16 30.53 7.42
C GLY A 233 -5.28 29.39 7.98
N THR A 234 -5.00 29.38 9.30
CA THR A 234 -4.26 28.30 9.98
C THR A 234 -4.83 27.96 11.33
N LEU A 235 -4.72 26.67 11.69
CA LEU A 235 -4.91 26.15 13.05
C LEU A 235 -3.58 25.61 13.55
N ARG A 236 -3.17 25.98 14.77
CA ARG A 236 -1.91 25.59 15.39
C ARG A 236 -2.17 24.88 16.70
N PHE A 237 -1.36 23.88 17.00
CA PHE A 237 -1.49 23.03 18.17
C PHE A 237 -0.11 22.81 18.77
N ASP A 238 0.13 23.37 19.96
CA ASP A 238 1.36 23.15 20.70
C ASP A 238 1.24 21.86 21.50
N ILE A 239 2.28 21.01 21.40
CA ILE A 239 2.35 19.70 22.04
C ILE A 239 3.70 19.52 22.73
N THR A 240 3.72 18.78 23.81
CA THR A 240 4.92 18.32 24.50
C THR A 240 4.99 16.81 24.50
N LEU A 241 6.03 16.25 23.89
CA LEU A 241 6.27 14.82 23.83
C LEU A 241 7.29 14.39 24.87
N LYS A 242 7.00 13.32 25.58
CA LYS A 242 7.88 12.76 26.63
C LYS A 242 8.85 11.70 26.10
N GLN A 243 8.60 11.20 24.89
CA GLN A 243 9.32 10.11 24.25
C GLN A 243 9.30 10.26 22.74
N ASP A 244 10.13 9.50 22.05
CA ASP A 244 10.16 9.46 20.59
C ASP A 244 8.83 8.91 20.07
N THR A 245 8.21 9.65 19.17
CA THR A 245 6.82 9.46 18.78
C THR A 245 6.63 9.64 17.27
N GLU A 246 5.89 8.76 16.62
CA GLU A 246 5.35 9.00 15.29
C GLU A 246 4.00 9.71 15.43
N LEU A 247 3.89 10.87 14.78
CA LEU A 247 2.75 11.77 14.93
C LEU A 247 1.78 11.65 13.77
N TRP A 248 0.49 11.60 14.11
CA TRP A 248 -0.59 11.47 13.14
C TRP A 248 -1.70 12.49 13.43
N LEU A 249 -2.13 13.17 12.37
CA LEU A 249 -3.30 14.05 12.41
C LEU A 249 -4.52 13.30 11.85
N CYS A 250 -5.57 13.21 12.64
CA CYS A 250 -6.85 12.68 12.22
C CYS A 250 -7.84 13.81 11.90
N LEU A 251 -8.36 13.79 10.68
CA LEU A 251 -9.39 14.72 10.20
C LEU A 251 -10.71 13.96 10.12
N ARG A 252 -11.70 14.39 10.91
CA ARG A 252 -13.04 13.79 10.90
C ARG A 252 -14.00 14.62 10.07
N GLY A 253 -14.62 13.94 9.09
CA GLY A 253 -15.63 14.56 8.23
C GLY A 253 -15.06 15.70 7.35
N PHE A 254 -13.78 15.65 7.01
CA PHE A 254 -13.14 16.66 6.17
C PHE A 254 -13.60 16.53 4.73
N ALA A 255 -14.39 17.48 4.26
CA ALA A 255 -14.89 17.53 2.89
C ALA A 255 -15.19 18.97 2.46
N GLN A 256 -15.37 19.21 1.16
CA GLN A 256 -15.86 20.49 0.67
C GLN A 256 -17.30 20.72 1.14
N ALA A 257 -17.57 21.86 1.75
CA ALA A 257 -18.94 22.21 2.14
C ALA A 257 -19.86 22.31 0.91
N GLY A 258 -21.04 21.67 1.00
CA GLY A 258 -21.95 21.55 -0.13
C GLY A 258 -21.83 20.24 -0.90
N GLY A 259 -20.86 19.38 -0.57
CA GLY A 259 -20.80 17.99 -1.01
C GLY A 259 -20.26 17.77 -2.43
N GLU A 260 -19.91 18.81 -3.16
CA GLU A 260 -19.30 18.70 -4.50
C GLU A 260 -17.88 19.29 -4.49
N GLY A 261 -16.93 18.56 -5.08
CA GLY A 261 -15.55 19.02 -5.23
C GLY A 261 -14.54 18.27 -4.37
N THR A 262 -13.34 18.80 -4.30
CA THR A 262 -12.23 18.24 -3.53
C THR A 262 -11.86 19.22 -2.43
N ALA A 263 -11.92 18.78 -1.18
CA ALA A 263 -11.35 19.54 -0.09
C ALA A 263 -9.83 19.36 -0.10
N GLN A 264 -9.10 20.43 0.09
CA GLN A 264 -7.65 20.41 0.17
C GLN A 264 -7.15 21.17 1.39
N ALA A 265 -6.12 20.62 2.02
CA ALA A 265 -5.41 21.26 3.12
C ALA A 265 -3.94 20.82 3.11
N THR A 266 -3.13 21.51 3.89
CA THR A 266 -1.75 21.12 4.17
C THR A 266 -1.56 20.98 5.68
N ALA A 267 -0.84 19.97 6.12
CA ALA A 267 -0.52 19.73 7.52
C ALA A 267 0.98 19.46 7.68
N TRP A 268 1.59 19.99 8.74
CA TRP A 268 3.01 19.77 9.04
C TRP A 268 3.33 20.04 10.51
N LEU A 269 4.49 19.57 10.95
CA LEU A 269 5.14 20.08 12.16
C LEU A 269 6.02 21.26 11.79
N GLU A 270 6.08 22.31 12.59
CA GLU A 270 6.97 23.44 12.34
C GLU A 270 8.43 22.98 12.17
N GLY A 271 9.04 23.39 11.06
CA GLY A 271 10.38 22.95 10.67
C GLY A 271 10.43 21.57 9.99
N GLY A 272 9.31 20.88 9.89
CA GLY A 272 9.16 19.59 9.21
C GLY A 272 8.65 19.68 7.79
N GLN A 273 8.30 18.52 7.21
CA GLN A 273 7.80 18.40 5.85
C GLN A 273 6.28 18.64 5.77
N GLU A 274 5.86 19.40 4.78
CA GLU A 274 4.43 19.63 4.50
C GLU A 274 3.77 18.36 3.94
N ARG A 275 2.59 18.03 4.42
CA ARG A 275 1.73 16.94 3.95
C ARG A 275 0.49 17.51 3.30
N THR A 276 0.30 17.28 2.01
CA THR A 276 -0.93 17.68 1.32
C THR A 276 -2.02 16.66 1.59
N VAL A 277 -3.16 17.14 2.06
CA VAL A 277 -4.38 16.36 2.27
C VAL A 277 -5.38 16.69 1.19
N LEU A 278 -5.89 15.68 0.52
CA LEU A 278 -6.95 15.81 -0.47
C LEU A 278 -8.10 14.88 -0.08
N ALA A 279 -9.28 15.42 0.12
CA ALA A 279 -10.50 14.64 0.36
C ALA A 279 -11.44 14.80 -0.82
N TYR A 280 -11.61 13.74 -1.60
CA TYR A 280 -12.55 13.69 -2.70
C TYR A 280 -13.95 13.35 -2.19
N SER A 281 -14.96 14.07 -2.63
CA SER A 281 -16.36 13.83 -2.25
C SER A 281 -16.86 12.42 -2.61
N SER A 282 -16.22 11.76 -3.56
CA SER A 282 -16.57 10.40 -3.98
C SER A 282 -16.10 9.30 -3.02
N LEU A 283 -15.14 9.59 -2.13
CA LEU A 283 -14.55 8.58 -1.24
C LEU A 283 -15.22 8.52 0.13
N ASN A 284 -15.97 9.57 0.54
CA ASN A 284 -16.81 9.66 1.76
C ASN A 284 -16.19 8.99 3.01
N ALA A 285 -14.89 9.18 3.22
CA ALA A 285 -14.25 8.66 4.41
C ALA A 285 -14.68 9.49 5.64
N ASP A 286 -15.15 8.83 6.68
CA ASP A 286 -15.52 9.48 7.93
C ASP A 286 -14.30 10.10 8.63
N GLU A 287 -13.13 9.52 8.39
CA GLU A 287 -11.84 10.00 8.91
C GLU A 287 -10.73 9.89 7.86
N ALA A 288 -9.70 10.73 8.01
CA ALA A 288 -8.48 10.70 7.21
C ALA A 288 -7.26 10.90 8.12
N TRP A 289 -6.34 9.95 8.10
CA TRP A 289 -5.13 9.95 8.90
C TRP A 289 -3.94 10.42 8.07
N VAL A 290 -3.27 11.47 8.56
CA VAL A 290 -2.10 12.11 7.92
C VAL A 290 -0.88 11.86 8.79
N ASN A 291 0.11 11.15 8.29
CA ASN A 291 1.38 10.98 8.98
C ASN A 291 2.17 12.30 8.92
N LEU A 292 2.44 12.91 10.07
CA LEU A 292 3.28 14.12 10.17
C LEU A 292 4.78 13.78 10.28
N GLY A 293 5.11 12.51 10.41
CA GLY A 293 6.47 12.02 10.62
C GLY A 293 6.76 11.69 12.08
N TRP A 294 7.97 11.24 12.33
CA TRP A 294 8.44 10.92 13.67
C TRP A 294 9.38 12.01 14.22
N VAL A 295 9.34 12.20 15.52
CA VAL A 295 10.16 13.17 16.23
C VAL A 295 10.57 12.64 17.60
N SER A 296 11.68 13.12 18.11
CA SER A 296 12.14 12.81 19.47
C SER A 296 11.32 13.55 20.53
N ALA A 297 11.51 13.18 21.80
CA ALA A 297 10.93 13.90 22.92
C ALA A 297 11.26 15.40 22.85
N GLY A 298 10.25 16.26 23.06
CA GLY A 298 10.42 17.72 22.95
C GLY A 298 9.10 18.46 22.79
N ASP A 299 9.21 19.76 22.57
CA ASP A 299 8.07 20.65 22.30
C ASP A 299 7.94 20.92 20.80
N TYR A 300 6.73 20.80 20.27
CA TYR A 300 6.44 20.96 18.84
C TYR A 300 5.15 21.74 18.63
N THR A 301 5.02 22.35 17.45
CA THR A 301 3.77 22.93 16.97
C THR A 301 3.33 22.22 15.72
N ALA A 302 2.18 21.55 15.76
CA ALA A 302 1.52 21.03 14.57
C ALA A 302 0.67 22.13 13.93
N VAL A 303 0.69 22.19 12.61
CA VAL A 303 -0.03 23.21 11.83
C VAL A 303 -0.95 22.52 10.82
N PHE A 304 -2.19 23.00 10.76
CA PHE A 304 -3.16 22.61 9.74
C PHE A 304 -3.61 23.87 8.99
N GLN A 305 -3.43 23.86 7.67
CA GLN A 305 -3.75 24.96 6.77
C GLN A 305 -4.73 24.49 5.69
N PRO A 306 -6.03 24.80 5.80
CA PRO A 306 -6.99 24.55 4.74
C PRO A 306 -6.76 25.50 3.56
N ASP A 307 -7.21 25.10 2.36
CA ASP A 307 -7.14 25.98 1.18
C ASP A 307 -7.87 27.30 1.40
N ALA A 308 -7.23 28.39 0.98
CA ALA A 308 -7.68 29.74 1.19
C ALA A 308 -9.06 30.03 0.57
N GLY A 309 -9.87 30.82 1.27
CA GLY A 309 -11.17 31.30 0.79
C GLY A 309 -12.23 30.23 0.61
N GLN A 310 -12.02 29.02 1.15
CA GLN A 310 -12.93 27.89 1.04
C GLN A 310 -13.69 27.64 2.35
N THR A 311 -14.80 26.92 2.24
CA THR A 311 -15.55 26.42 3.38
C THR A 311 -15.59 24.89 3.34
N PHE A 312 -15.24 24.28 4.44
CA PHE A 312 -15.14 22.83 4.59
C PHE A 312 -16.09 22.33 5.68
N THR A 313 -16.53 21.09 5.58
CA THR A 313 -16.97 20.35 6.77
C THR A 313 -15.72 19.81 7.45
N LEU A 314 -15.63 19.93 8.76
CA LEU A 314 -14.61 19.34 9.61
C LEU A 314 -15.21 19.19 11.01
N THR A 315 -15.66 17.97 11.32
CA THR A 315 -16.37 17.69 12.58
C THR A 315 -15.41 17.44 13.75
N GLY A 316 -14.16 17.10 13.47
CA GLY A 316 -13.11 16.92 14.46
C GLY A 316 -11.71 16.98 13.83
N LEU A 317 -10.77 17.41 14.66
CA LEU A 317 -9.35 17.38 14.36
C LEU A 317 -8.65 16.88 15.61
N GLU A 318 -7.93 15.77 15.48
CA GLU A 318 -7.26 15.08 16.58
C GLU A 318 -5.77 14.91 16.21
N LEU A 319 -4.89 15.01 17.19
CA LEU A 319 -3.46 14.73 17.01
C LEU A 319 -3.10 13.54 17.90
N TRP A 320 -2.62 12.49 17.27
CA TRP A 320 -2.30 11.24 17.92
C TRP A 320 -0.80 10.95 17.85
N GLY A 321 -0.27 10.32 18.88
CA GLY A 321 1.08 9.82 18.95
C GLY A 321 1.13 8.32 19.09
N TYR A 322 2.02 7.66 18.35
CA TYR A 322 2.39 6.27 18.52
C TYR A 322 3.80 6.17 19.12
N ASP A 323 3.91 5.45 20.24
CA ASP A 323 5.18 5.27 20.96
C ASP A 323 6.14 4.40 20.15
N LEU A 324 7.31 4.97 19.80
CA LEU A 324 8.33 4.26 19.04
C LEU A 324 9.12 3.23 19.88
N ALA A 325 9.17 3.39 21.20
CA ALA A 325 9.72 2.34 22.06
C ALA A 325 8.84 1.09 22.08
N ARG A 326 7.52 1.25 21.92
CA ARG A 326 6.61 0.14 21.73
C ARG A 326 6.82 -0.55 20.39
N TYR A 327 6.96 0.22 19.31
CA TYR A 327 7.30 -0.30 17.99
C TYR A 327 8.56 -1.19 18.04
N GLU A 328 9.63 -0.73 18.69
CA GLU A 328 10.88 -1.50 18.81
C GLU A 328 10.70 -2.84 19.53
N GLN A 329 9.86 -2.89 20.56
CA GLN A 329 9.56 -4.14 21.26
C GLN A 329 8.75 -5.12 20.39
N ASP A 330 7.72 -4.61 19.72
CA ASP A 330 6.83 -5.42 18.91
C ASP A 330 7.55 -5.97 17.68
N VAL A 331 8.35 -5.16 16.99
CA VAL A 331 9.08 -5.59 15.79
C VAL A 331 10.11 -6.67 16.08
N GLN A 332 10.82 -6.60 17.21
CA GLN A 332 11.76 -7.65 17.62
C GLN A 332 11.05 -9.00 17.80
N THR A 333 9.83 -8.97 18.30
CA THR A 333 9.01 -10.18 18.43
C THR A 333 8.64 -10.78 17.07
N LEU A 334 8.27 -9.93 16.12
CA LEU A 334 7.92 -10.35 14.75
C LEU A 334 9.15 -10.82 13.96
N GLU A 335 10.32 -10.19 14.15
CA GLU A 335 11.59 -10.63 13.54
C GLU A 335 11.99 -12.03 13.97
N ALA A 336 11.75 -12.38 15.26
CA ALA A 336 12.00 -13.73 15.76
C ALA A 336 11.15 -14.81 15.07
N GLY A 337 9.97 -14.41 14.56
CA GLY A 337 9.05 -15.26 13.79
C GLY A 337 9.23 -15.18 12.27
N ALA A 338 10.29 -14.56 11.76
CA ALA A 338 10.51 -14.34 10.35
C ALA A 338 10.43 -15.61 9.50
N TRP A 339 9.70 -15.56 8.37
CA TRP A 339 9.71 -16.62 7.36
C TRP A 339 11.08 -16.70 6.70
N GLN A 340 11.77 -17.79 6.91
CA GLN A 340 13.20 -17.93 6.59
C GLN A 340 13.43 -18.48 5.19
N ASN A 341 14.57 -18.10 4.58
CA ASN A 341 15.03 -18.63 3.29
C ASN A 341 13.98 -18.55 2.18
N VAL A 342 13.25 -17.43 2.14
CA VAL A 342 12.17 -17.23 1.17
C VAL A 342 12.72 -17.20 -0.23
N VAL A 343 12.23 -18.08 -1.09
CA VAL A 343 12.54 -18.14 -2.52
C VAL A 343 11.30 -17.75 -3.31
N GLN A 344 11.45 -16.82 -4.23
CA GLN A 344 10.40 -16.38 -5.12
C GLN A 344 10.53 -17.03 -6.50
N GLY A 345 9.47 -17.73 -6.94
CA GLY A 345 9.28 -18.15 -8.32
C GLY A 345 8.40 -17.16 -9.10
N THR A 346 7.99 -17.51 -10.32
CA THR A 346 7.13 -16.65 -11.15
C THR A 346 5.77 -16.39 -10.50
N ASN A 347 5.18 -17.42 -9.89
CA ASN A 347 3.86 -17.37 -9.26
C ASN A 347 3.85 -18.19 -7.96
N SER A 348 4.96 -18.25 -7.27
CA SER A 348 5.12 -19.03 -6.04
C SER A 348 6.12 -18.38 -5.10
N LEU A 349 5.93 -18.68 -3.81
CA LEU A 349 6.85 -18.39 -2.72
C LEU A 349 7.05 -19.66 -1.92
N ALA A 350 8.22 -19.89 -1.40
CA ALA A 350 8.48 -21.00 -0.48
C ALA A 350 9.57 -20.60 0.50
N GLY A 351 9.45 -21.09 1.74
CA GLY A 351 10.43 -20.82 2.79
C GLY A 351 10.20 -21.73 3.99
N LEU A 352 10.98 -21.52 5.04
CA LEU A 352 10.94 -22.30 6.27
C LEU A 352 10.30 -21.48 7.41
N VAL A 353 9.44 -22.12 8.16
CA VAL A 353 8.86 -21.61 9.42
C VAL A 353 9.38 -22.49 10.55
N GLN A 354 9.87 -21.87 11.62
CA GLN A 354 10.27 -22.56 12.83
C GLN A 354 9.55 -21.94 14.03
N SER A 355 8.76 -22.72 14.75
CA SER A 355 8.03 -22.28 15.94
C SER A 355 8.00 -23.36 17.01
N GLY A 356 8.11 -22.95 18.27
CA GLY A 356 7.98 -23.86 19.42
C GLY A 356 6.53 -24.26 19.75
N GLU A 357 5.56 -23.60 19.15
CA GLU A 357 4.12 -23.80 19.35
C GLU A 357 3.36 -23.63 18.04
N ASP A 358 2.10 -24.05 18.01
CA ASP A 358 1.21 -23.80 16.86
C ASP A 358 1.11 -22.30 16.60
N THR A 359 1.29 -21.89 15.35
CA THR A 359 1.41 -20.49 14.98
C THR A 359 0.68 -20.19 13.67
N THR A 360 0.52 -18.92 13.39
CA THR A 360 -0.02 -18.43 12.13
C THR A 360 1.07 -17.72 11.34
N LEU A 361 1.40 -18.21 10.15
CA LEU A 361 2.24 -17.49 9.21
C LEU A 361 1.38 -16.44 8.50
N LEU A 362 1.62 -15.17 8.79
CA LEU A 362 1.11 -14.06 8.02
C LEU A 362 1.99 -13.85 6.79
N VAL A 363 1.36 -13.68 5.63
CA VAL A 363 2.07 -13.33 4.39
C VAL A 363 1.52 -12.00 3.89
N SER A 364 2.37 -10.98 3.83
CA SER A 364 2.02 -9.61 3.47
C SER A 364 1.75 -9.43 1.96
N LEU A 365 1.00 -10.35 1.37
CA LEU A 365 0.47 -10.27 0.02
C LEU A 365 -1.05 -10.14 0.08
N PRO A 366 -1.67 -9.32 -0.78
CA PRO A 366 -3.12 -9.21 -0.84
C PRO A 366 -3.79 -10.55 -1.07
N TYR A 367 -4.82 -10.83 -0.28
CA TYR A 367 -5.61 -12.06 -0.41
C TYR A 367 -6.26 -12.16 -1.78
N SER A 368 -6.22 -13.37 -2.34
CA SER A 368 -6.99 -13.73 -3.53
C SER A 368 -7.29 -15.22 -3.51
N SER A 369 -8.47 -15.59 -3.98
CA SER A 369 -8.89 -17.00 -4.09
C SER A 369 -8.04 -17.84 -5.05
N GLY A 370 -7.13 -17.22 -5.78
CA GLY A 370 -6.15 -17.91 -6.64
C GLY A 370 -4.93 -18.44 -5.90
N TRP A 371 -4.68 -18.01 -4.66
CA TRP A 371 -3.59 -18.52 -3.85
C TRP A 371 -3.91 -19.89 -3.22
N HIS A 372 -2.94 -20.74 -3.18
CA HIS A 372 -2.96 -22.05 -2.55
C HIS A 372 -1.72 -22.21 -1.67
N ALA A 373 -1.87 -22.86 -0.54
CA ALA A 373 -0.78 -23.11 0.40
C ALA A 373 -0.51 -24.60 0.61
N THR A 374 0.72 -24.92 0.96
CA THR A 374 1.13 -26.23 1.44
C THR A 374 2.03 -26.09 2.67
N VAL A 375 1.89 -26.99 3.63
CA VAL A 375 2.82 -27.19 4.74
C VAL A 375 3.42 -28.59 4.57
N ASP A 376 4.74 -28.69 4.43
CA ASP A 376 5.48 -29.92 4.10
C ASP A 376 4.95 -30.65 2.86
N GLY A 377 4.50 -29.88 1.86
CA GLY A 377 3.90 -30.41 0.64
C GLY A 377 2.44 -30.86 0.78
N VAL A 378 1.84 -30.81 1.97
CA VAL A 378 0.42 -31.13 2.19
C VAL A 378 -0.41 -29.86 1.99
N PRO A 379 -1.45 -29.88 1.12
CA PRO A 379 -2.34 -28.73 0.94
C PRO A 379 -3.01 -28.30 2.25
N THR A 380 -3.00 -26.99 2.51
CA THR A 380 -3.63 -26.36 3.67
C THR A 380 -4.46 -25.17 3.26
N GLY A 381 -5.35 -24.70 4.17
CA GLY A 381 -6.20 -23.53 3.93
C GLY A 381 -5.42 -22.22 4.04
N ILE A 382 -5.87 -21.21 3.27
CA ILE A 382 -5.45 -19.82 3.43
C ILE A 382 -6.66 -19.05 3.94
N GLN A 383 -6.47 -18.27 5.01
CA GLN A 383 -7.47 -17.34 5.51
C GLN A 383 -7.07 -15.90 5.13
N LYS A 384 -8.06 -15.03 5.00
CA LYS A 384 -7.80 -13.59 4.93
C LYS A 384 -7.49 -13.09 6.34
N ALA A 385 -6.43 -12.30 6.46
CA ALA A 385 -5.94 -11.75 7.72
C ALA A 385 -5.56 -10.27 7.55
N ASP A 386 -5.48 -9.54 8.66
CA ASP A 386 -5.01 -8.16 8.71
C ASP A 386 -5.64 -7.30 7.61
N SER A 387 -6.97 -7.34 7.52
CA SER A 387 -7.80 -6.67 6.51
C SER A 387 -7.61 -7.16 5.08
N MET A 388 -6.39 -7.42 4.63
CA MET A 388 -6.10 -7.69 3.21
C MET A 388 -5.07 -8.81 2.97
N PHE A 389 -4.35 -9.26 3.98
CA PHE A 389 -3.24 -10.21 3.83
C PHE A 389 -3.71 -11.67 3.89
N MET A 390 -2.77 -12.58 3.79
CA MET A 390 -3.02 -14.01 3.85
C MET A 390 -2.42 -14.63 5.11
N ALA A 391 -3.14 -15.55 5.72
CA ALA A 391 -2.68 -16.32 6.86
C ALA A 391 -2.75 -17.82 6.59
N VAL A 392 -1.72 -18.53 7.06
CA VAL A 392 -1.60 -20.00 6.98
C VAL A 392 -1.31 -20.54 8.37
N ALA A 393 -2.14 -21.46 8.85
CA ALA A 393 -1.87 -22.15 10.11
C ALA A 393 -0.69 -23.12 9.95
N VAL A 394 0.28 -23.05 10.87
CA VAL A 394 1.48 -23.87 10.86
C VAL A 394 1.62 -24.53 12.24
N PRO A 395 1.76 -25.87 12.33
CA PRO A 395 1.97 -26.55 13.60
C PRO A 395 3.30 -26.18 14.27
N ALA A 396 3.46 -26.58 15.53
CA ALA A 396 4.75 -26.47 16.22
C ALA A 396 5.81 -27.33 15.53
N GLY A 397 7.01 -26.81 15.36
CA GLY A 397 8.14 -27.49 14.71
C GLY A 397 8.83 -26.64 13.65
N GLU A 398 9.61 -27.31 12.82
CA GLU A 398 10.20 -26.74 11.60
C GLU A 398 9.43 -27.28 10.39
N HIS A 399 8.87 -26.39 9.61
CA HIS A 399 8.00 -26.72 8.48
C HIS A 399 8.37 -25.95 7.22
N ALA A 400 8.34 -26.63 6.07
CA ALA A 400 8.44 -26.00 4.75
C ALA A 400 7.05 -25.52 4.32
N VAL A 401 6.89 -24.17 4.22
CA VAL A 401 5.63 -23.57 3.77
C VAL A 401 5.80 -23.07 2.34
N GLY A 402 4.90 -23.50 1.45
CA GLY A 402 4.86 -23.09 0.06
C GLY A 402 3.53 -22.42 -0.28
N LEU A 403 3.59 -21.33 -1.06
CA LEU A 403 2.43 -20.69 -1.67
C LEU A 403 2.59 -20.70 -3.19
N TYR A 404 1.49 -20.96 -3.90
CA TYR A 404 1.47 -20.83 -5.35
C TYR A 404 0.13 -20.25 -5.84
N TYR A 405 0.19 -19.51 -6.93
CA TYR A 405 -0.97 -18.82 -7.49
C TYR A 405 -1.46 -19.47 -8.77
N ILE A 406 -2.74 -19.75 -8.85
CA ILE A 406 -3.45 -20.16 -10.07
C ILE A 406 -4.56 -19.17 -10.33
N THR A 407 -4.54 -18.50 -11.47
CA THR A 407 -5.57 -17.53 -11.83
C THR A 407 -6.97 -18.17 -11.76
N PRO A 408 -7.90 -17.60 -10.97
CA PRO A 408 -9.27 -18.09 -10.88
C PRO A 408 -9.92 -18.19 -12.26
N GLY A 409 -10.60 -19.32 -12.51
CA GLY A 409 -11.22 -19.57 -13.80
C GLY A 409 -10.30 -20.11 -14.91
N LEU A 410 -8.97 -20.07 -14.74
CA LEU A 410 -8.02 -20.52 -15.77
C LEU A 410 -8.28 -21.98 -16.21
N LYS A 411 -8.46 -22.89 -15.25
CA LYS A 411 -8.75 -24.30 -15.56
C LYS A 411 -10.03 -24.45 -16.38
N ALA A 412 -11.11 -23.78 -15.98
CA ALA A 412 -12.38 -23.79 -16.71
C ALA A 412 -12.24 -23.16 -18.11
N GLY A 413 -11.51 -22.04 -18.21
CA GLY A 413 -11.23 -21.37 -19.48
C GLY A 413 -10.46 -22.26 -20.45
N VAL A 414 -9.44 -22.99 -19.98
CA VAL A 414 -8.67 -23.94 -20.81
C VAL A 414 -9.57 -25.08 -21.33
N VAL A 415 -10.40 -25.64 -20.44
CA VAL A 415 -11.34 -26.72 -20.84
C VAL A 415 -12.34 -26.20 -21.88
N LEU A 416 -12.97 -25.05 -21.65
CA LEU A 416 -13.93 -24.46 -22.58
C LEU A 416 -13.29 -24.10 -23.93
N THR A 417 -12.06 -23.56 -23.90
CA THR A 417 -11.32 -23.28 -25.13
C THR A 417 -11.00 -24.55 -25.91
N GLY A 418 -10.59 -25.60 -25.21
CA GLY A 418 -10.35 -26.91 -25.81
C GLY A 418 -11.62 -27.50 -26.46
N LEU A 419 -12.73 -27.47 -25.72
CA LEU A 419 -14.01 -27.94 -26.25
C LEU A 419 -14.48 -27.10 -27.45
N GLY A 420 -14.35 -25.79 -27.39
CA GLY A 420 -14.64 -24.88 -28.51
C GLY A 420 -13.78 -25.16 -29.75
N GLY A 421 -12.49 -25.40 -29.54
CA GLY A 421 -11.56 -25.79 -30.60
C GLY A 421 -11.93 -27.13 -31.26
N LEU A 422 -12.30 -28.13 -30.46
CA LEU A 422 -12.76 -29.41 -30.96
C LEU A 422 -14.07 -29.28 -31.73
N ALA A 423 -15.04 -28.50 -31.27
CA ALA A 423 -16.30 -28.24 -31.96
C ALA A 423 -16.05 -27.53 -33.31
N LEU A 424 -15.17 -26.53 -33.33
CA LEU A 424 -14.79 -25.84 -34.56
C LEU A 424 -14.10 -26.78 -35.56
N ALA A 425 -13.19 -27.62 -35.11
CA ALA A 425 -12.52 -28.62 -35.96
C ALA A 425 -13.54 -29.60 -36.54
N ALA A 426 -14.46 -30.12 -35.72
CA ALA A 426 -15.54 -31.00 -36.17
C ALA A 426 -16.42 -30.32 -37.21
N GLN A 427 -16.79 -29.06 -37.02
CA GLN A 427 -17.58 -28.27 -37.96
C GLN A 427 -16.84 -28.07 -39.29
N LEU A 428 -15.54 -27.77 -39.26
CA LEU A 428 -14.73 -27.61 -40.48
C LEU A 428 -14.60 -28.92 -41.24
N ILE A 429 -14.37 -30.05 -40.55
CA ILE A 429 -14.31 -31.38 -41.15
C ILE A 429 -15.66 -31.73 -41.81
N TRP A 430 -16.76 -31.52 -41.10
CA TRP A 430 -18.08 -31.75 -41.61
C TRP A 430 -18.40 -30.90 -42.87
N TYR A 431 -18.04 -29.62 -42.82
CA TYR A 431 -18.19 -28.71 -43.95
C TYR A 431 -17.37 -29.15 -45.18
N ALA A 432 -16.10 -29.54 -44.95
CA ALA A 432 -15.23 -30.07 -46.00
C ALA A 432 -15.76 -31.37 -46.61
N ALA A 433 -16.31 -32.29 -45.79
CA ALA A 433 -16.94 -33.53 -46.24
C ALA A 433 -18.20 -33.27 -47.07
N ARG A 434 -19.03 -32.31 -46.65
CA ARG A 434 -20.22 -31.90 -47.45
C ARG A 434 -19.81 -31.30 -48.79
N ARG A 435 -18.81 -30.43 -48.87
CA ARG A 435 -18.33 -29.87 -50.13
C ARG A 435 -17.86 -30.95 -51.12
N LYS A 436 -17.14 -31.96 -50.63
CA LYS A 436 -16.70 -33.10 -51.45
C LYS A 436 -17.87 -33.88 -52.01
N LYS A 437 -18.94 -34.14 -51.23
CA LYS A 437 -20.16 -34.82 -51.69
C LYS A 437 -20.89 -34.01 -52.77
N THR A 438 -20.99 -32.68 -52.58
CA THR A 438 -21.70 -31.82 -53.56
C THR A 438 -20.90 -31.68 -54.86
N ALA A 439 -19.57 -31.80 -54.86
CA ALA A 439 -18.73 -31.78 -56.04
C ALA A 439 -18.82 -33.09 -56.84
N GLN A 440 -19.09 -34.25 -56.20
CA GLN A 440 -19.22 -35.53 -56.83
C GLN A 440 -20.64 -35.76 -57.48
N THR A 441 -21.65 -34.97 -57.12
CA THR A 441 -23.02 -35.07 -57.61
C THR A 441 -23.32 -34.05 -58.69
N ARG A 442 -22.38 -33.30 -59.24
CA ARG A 442 -22.61 -32.50 -60.46
C ARG A 442 -22.51 -33.40 -61.66
N PRO A 443 -23.59 -33.54 -62.49
CA PRO A 443 -23.51 -34.22 -63.79
C PRO A 443 -22.49 -33.50 -64.68
N ALA A 444 -21.68 -34.26 -65.41
CA ALA A 444 -20.85 -33.72 -66.48
C ALA A 444 -21.83 -33.32 -67.62
N ASP A 445 -21.92 -32.01 -67.84
CA ASP A 445 -22.58 -31.49 -69.08
C ASP A 445 -21.61 -31.56 -70.24
#